data_083447e1f0231762cfcdf4c2ccd8c4a3
#
_entry.id   083447e1f0231762cfcdf4c2ccd8c4a3
#
_cell.length_a   1.000
_cell.length_b   1.000
_cell.length_c   1.000
_cell.angle_alpha   90.00
_cell.angle_beta   90.00
_cell.angle_gamma   90.00
#
_symmetry.space_group_name_H-M   'P 1'
#
loop_
_entity.id
_entity.type
_entity.pdbx_description
1 polymer ?
#
loop_
_entity_poly.entity_id
_entity_poly.type
_entity_poly.pdbx_seq_one_letter_code
_entity_poly.pdbx_strand_id
1 'polypeptide(L)'
;MGMFVRLADDFGGAVSPFQKSFFRNIVAVFVAGALFLRACGRAAARPSRLEGGRVALPRDRTGWAALVWRSIFGTIGIFGNFYALSHIPLGDACMLNKLSPFAAVVASWVLLRERVTVRQGVAVAVAFVGAMFVVKPGFALAGETTAALAGLAGGVSAGLAYTCVRRLGILKVEPSFIVLFFSAFSTLATLPFLIFGYQPMTGAQVAILFGAGIMATIGQFGITAAYRFARPREIAVYDYANVAFAAVLGFAVFGQVPDAFSWFGIAVIVAMGVWMNRKGSDPVDTVD
;
A
#
# COMPACT_ATOMS: atom_id res chain seq x y z
N MET A 1 6.59 -8.67 -2.93
CA MET A 1 5.36 -8.96 -3.71
C MET A 1 5.60 -8.80 -5.22
N GLY A 2 5.97 -7.62 -5.73
CA GLY A 2 6.13 -7.40 -7.19
C GLY A 2 7.02 -8.42 -7.90
N MET A 3 8.11 -8.85 -7.27
CA MET A 3 8.99 -9.91 -7.78
C MET A 3 8.24 -11.24 -7.99
N PHE A 4 7.45 -11.70 -7.03
CA PHE A 4 6.66 -12.92 -7.15
C PHE A 4 5.60 -12.82 -8.25
N VAL A 5 4.98 -11.64 -8.40
CA VAL A 5 3.99 -11.41 -9.47
C VAL A 5 4.64 -11.52 -10.84
N ARG A 6 5.83 -10.96 -11.04
CA ARG A 6 6.58 -11.08 -12.28
C ARG A 6 7.02 -12.53 -12.52
N LEU A 7 7.55 -13.19 -11.49
CA LEU A 7 7.96 -14.59 -11.58
C LEU A 7 6.79 -15.51 -11.98
N ALA A 8 5.56 -15.24 -11.51
CA ALA A 8 4.39 -16.02 -11.90
C ALA A 8 4.08 -15.91 -13.40
N ASP A 9 4.30 -14.74 -14.02
CA ASP A 9 4.10 -14.54 -15.45
C ASP A 9 5.16 -15.30 -16.27
N ASP A 10 6.38 -15.48 -15.73
CA ASP A 10 7.46 -16.21 -16.40
C ASP A 10 7.22 -17.74 -16.46
N PHE A 11 6.41 -18.31 -15.54
CA PHE A 11 6.18 -19.76 -15.40
C PHE A 11 4.94 -20.33 -16.12
N GLY A 12 4.27 -19.57 -16.97
CA GLY A 12 3.09 -20.10 -17.69
C GLY A 12 2.29 -19.07 -18.47
N GLY A 13 2.86 -17.88 -18.69
CA GLY A 13 2.22 -16.78 -19.37
C GLY A 13 1.53 -15.80 -18.42
N ALA A 14 1.06 -14.68 -18.98
CA ALA A 14 0.50 -13.57 -18.23
C ALA A 14 -0.75 -14.00 -17.44
N VAL A 15 -0.73 -13.82 -16.13
CA VAL A 15 -1.88 -14.06 -15.24
C VAL A 15 -2.74 -12.80 -15.17
N SER A 16 -4.06 -12.96 -15.20
CA SER A 16 -4.99 -11.85 -15.09
C SER A 16 -4.73 -10.99 -13.83
N PRO A 17 -4.78 -9.65 -13.93
CA PRO A 17 -4.69 -8.74 -12.79
C PRO A 17 -5.67 -9.06 -11.66
N PHE A 18 -6.86 -9.54 -12.02
CA PHE A 18 -7.90 -9.92 -11.05
C PHE A 18 -7.53 -11.19 -10.29
N GLN A 19 -6.94 -12.19 -10.95
CA GLN A 19 -6.43 -13.40 -10.30
C GLN A 19 -5.29 -13.07 -9.33
N LYS A 20 -4.33 -12.23 -9.75
CA LYS A 20 -3.25 -11.72 -8.89
C LYS A 20 -3.81 -11.01 -7.64
N SER A 21 -4.83 -10.16 -7.82
CA SER A 21 -5.51 -9.46 -6.74
C SER A 21 -6.25 -10.42 -5.80
N PHE A 22 -6.92 -11.42 -6.34
CA PHE A 22 -7.62 -12.44 -5.56
C PHE A 22 -6.67 -13.20 -4.63
N PHE A 23 -5.58 -13.78 -5.17
CA PHE A 23 -4.60 -14.53 -4.35
C PHE A 23 -3.95 -13.65 -3.29
N ARG A 24 -3.64 -12.40 -3.62
CA ARG A 24 -3.15 -11.42 -2.66
C ARG A 24 -4.10 -11.22 -1.48
N ASN A 25 -5.39 -11.07 -1.75
CA ASN A 25 -6.37 -10.72 -0.73
C ASN A 25 -6.88 -11.93 0.03
N ILE A 26 -7.04 -13.10 -0.60
CA ILE A 26 -7.52 -14.30 0.07
C ILE A 26 -6.55 -14.77 1.16
N VAL A 27 -5.25 -14.73 0.91
CA VAL A 27 -4.22 -15.01 1.92
C VAL A 27 -4.32 -14.04 3.09
N ALA A 28 -4.51 -12.75 2.79
CA ALA A 28 -4.67 -11.72 3.81
C ALA A 28 -5.95 -11.91 4.65
N VAL A 29 -7.05 -12.40 4.06
CA VAL A 29 -8.29 -12.74 4.79
C VAL A 29 -8.02 -13.83 5.83
N PHE A 30 -7.36 -14.92 5.44
CA PHE A 30 -7.08 -16.01 6.38
C PHE A 30 -6.13 -15.59 7.50
N VAL A 31 -5.04 -14.91 7.18
CA VAL A 31 -4.05 -14.45 8.17
C VAL A 31 -4.66 -13.40 9.10
N ALA A 32 -5.35 -12.40 8.55
CA ALA A 32 -5.97 -11.35 9.34
C ALA A 32 -7.13 -11.90 10.19
N GLY A 33 -7.91 -12.85 9.65
CA GLY A 33 -8.96 -13.55 10.39
C GLY A 33 -8.41 -14.31 11.59
N ALA A 34 -7.35 -15.10 11.40
CA ALA A 34 -6.69 -15.82 12.48
C ALA A 34 -6.13 -14.87 13.56
N LEU A 35 -5.50 -13.76 13.14
CA LEU A 35 -4.98 -12.76 14.08
C LEU A 35 -6.11 -12.03 14.83
N PHE A 36 -7.20 -11.72 14.15
CA PHE A 36 -8.37 -11.10 14.76
C PHE A 36 -9.03 -12.02 15.79
N LEU A 37 -9.23 -13.31 15.46
CA LEU A 37 -9.75 -14.32 16.42
C LEU A 37 -8.85 -14.44 17.64
N ARG A 38 -7.51 -14.44 17.43
CA ARG A 38 -6.54 -14.44 18.57
C ARG A 38 -6.65 -13.16 19.40
N ALA A 39 -6.89 -12.01 18.78
CA ALA A 39 -7.10 -10.75 19.49
C ALA A 39 -8.38 -10.80 20.33
N CYS A 40 -9.47 -11.32 19.78
CA CYS A 40 -10.73 -11.55 20.52
C CYS A 40 -10.53 -12.50 21.70
N GLY A 41 -9.85 -13.63 21.50
CA GLY A 41 -9.56 -14.58 22.59
C GLY A 41 -8.72 -13.98 23.70
N ARG A 42 -7.69 -13.17 23.37
CA ARG A 42 -6.87 -12.46 24.35
C ARG A 42 -7.65 -11.40 25.13
N ALA A 43 -8.57 -10.70 24.44
CA ALA A 43 -9.45 -9.73 25.08
C ALA A 43 -10.38 -10.40 26.09
N ALA A 44 -10.97 -11.53 25.72
CA ALA A 44 -11.84 -12.31 26.62
C ALA A 44 -11.09 -12.89 27.83
N ALA A 45 -9.84 -13.32 27.62
CA ALA A 45 -9.01 -13.91 28.71
C ALA A 45 -8.45 -12.88 29.70
N ARG A 46 -8.39 -11.59 29.34
CA ARG A 46 -7.82 -10.51 30.21
C ARG A 46 -8.68 -9.26 30.19
N PRO A 47 -9.89 -9.27 30.73
CA PRO A 47 -10.83 -8.16 30.67
C PRO A 47 -10.36 -6.90 31.41
N SER A 48 -9.45 -7.03 32.40
CA SER A 48 -8.94 -5.91 33.19
C SER A 48 -7.94 -4.98 32.44
N ARG A 49 -7.39 -5.43 31.30
CA ARG A 49 -6.43 -4.63 30.50
C ARG A 49 -7.06 -3.88 29.33
N LEU A 50 -8.29 -4.19 28.96
CA LEU A 50 -9.03 -3.58 27.86
C LEU A 50 -10.38 -3.11 28.40
N GLU A 51 -10.82 -1.92 27.99
CA GLU A 51 -12.14 -1.39 28.39
C GLU A 51 -13.24 -2.41 28.02
N GLY A 52 -13.74 -3.13 29.01
CA GLY A 52 -14.81 -4.13 28.87
C GLY A 52 -14.44 -5.46 28.23
N GLY A 53 -13.13 -5.85 28.15
CA GLY A 53 -12.73 -7.18 27.63
C GLY A 53 -13.03 -7.40 26.15
N ARG A 54 -13.24 -6.36 25.38
CA ARG A 54 -13.61 -6.42 23.96
C ARG A 54 -12.52 -5.83 23.09
N VAL A 55 -12.37 -6.38 21.88
CA VAL A 55 -11.51 -5.83 20.83
C VAL A 55 -12.11 -4.48 20.34
N ALA A 56 -11.25 -3.48 20.13
CA ALA A 56 -11.68 -2.17 19.68
C ALA A 56 -12.15 -2.22 18.21
N LEU A 57 -13.47 -2.22 18.02
CA LEU A 57 -14.16 -2.10 16.74
C LEU A 57 -14.64 -0.64 16.55
N PRO A 58 -14.97 -0.22 15.32
CA PRO A 58 -15.61 1.08 15.12
C PRO A 58 -16.91 1.17 15.93
N ARG A 59 -17.02 2.19 16.78
CA ARG A 59 -18.20 2.38 17.66
C ARG A 59 -19.24 3.32 17.07
N ASP A 60 -18.84 4.18 16.16
CA ASP A 60 -19.63 5.26 15.59
C ASP A 60 -19.72 5.16 14.06
N ARG A 61 -20.64 5.93 13.49
CA ARG A 61 -20.84 5.99 12.03
C ARG A 61 -19.57 6.45 11.30
N THR A 62 -18.77 7.33 11.91
CA THR A 62 -17.56 7.87 11.29
C THR A 62 -16.47 6.82 11.18
N GLY A 63 -16.32 5.94 12.16
CA GLY A 63 -15.39 4.81 12.12
C GLY A 63 -15.79 3.78 11.08
N TRP A 64 -17.07 3.42 11.00
CA TRP A 64 -17.55 2.51 9.96
C TRP A 64 -17.43 3.11 8.56
N ALA A 65 -17.74 4.40 8.39
CA ALA A 65 -17.55 5.09 7.13
C ALA A 65 -16.08 5.09 6.71
N ALA A 66 -15.15 5.38 7.63
CA ALA A 66 -13.71 5.31 7.35
C ALA A 66 -13.27 3.89 6.92
N LEU A 67 -13.82 2.83 7.51
CA LEU A 67 -13.52 1.44 7.16
C LEU A 67 -14.05 1.08 5.76
N VAL A 68 -15.26 1.49 5.44
CA VAL A 68 -15.87 1.27 4.11
C VAL A 68 -15.09 2.05 3.04
N TRP A 69 -14.85 3.35 3.25
CA TRP A 69 -14.07 4.18 2.32
C TRP A 69 -12.64 3.67 2.14
N ARG A 70 -12.00 3.20 3.23
CA ARG A 70 -10.70 2.50 3.15
C ARG A 70 -10.76 1.33 2.19
N SER A 71 -11.82 0.54 2.24
CA SER A 71 -11.96 -0.65 1.41
C SER A 71 -12.28 -0.31 -0.04
N ILE A 72 -13.15 0.65 -0.28
CA ILE A 72 -13.48 1.15 -1.63
C ILE A 72 -12.23 1.73 -2.29
N PHE A 73 -11.60 2.74 -1.67
CA PHE A 73 -10.43 3.39 -2.23
C PHE A 73 -9.24 2.41 -2.38
N GLY A 74 -9.05 1.51 -1.41
CA GLY A 74 -8.00 0.50 -1.51
C GLY A 74 -8.22 -0.47 -2.67
N THR A 75 -9.44 -0.89 -2.93
CA THR A 75 -9.79 -1.78 -4.05
C THR A 75 -9.64 -1.07 -5.39
N ILE A 76 -10.12 0.17 -5.51
CA ILE A 76 -9.90 1.02 -6.70
C ILE A 76 -8.39 1.19 -6.93
N GLY A 77 -7.64 1.46 -5.87
CA GLY A 77 -6.19 1.58 -5.92
C GLY A 77 -5.50 0.35 -6.51
N ILE A 78 -5.91 -0.84 -6.08
CA ILE A 78 -5.38 -2.11 -6.60
C ILE A 78 -5.73 -2.30 -8.07
N PHE A 79 -6.99 -2.12 -8.44
CA PHE A 79 -7.44 -2.33 -9.82
C PHE A 79 -6.82 -1.34 -10.79
N GLY A 80 -6.80 -0.04 -10.44
CA GLY A 80 -6.17 0.99 -11.26
C GLY A 80 -4.68 0.74 -11.47
N ASN A 81 -3.96 0.35 -10.41
CA ASN A 81 -2.55 0.00 -10.52
C ASN A 81 -2.31 -1.25 -11.37
N PHE A 82 -3.07 -2.33 -11.19
CA PHE A 82 -2.91 -3.53 -12.00
C PHE A 82 -3.32 -3.32 -13.46
N TYR A 83 -4.36 -2.52 -13.71
CA TYR A 83 -4.74 -2.16 -15.07
C TYR A 83 -3.64 -1.36 -15.77
N ALA A 84 -3.06 -0.36 -15.10
CA ALA A 84 -1.92 0.39 -15.62
C ALA A 84 -0.72 -0.53 -15.90
N LEU A 85 -0.36 -1.41 -14.95
CA LEU A 85 0.74 -2.37 -15.12
C LEU A 85 0.58 -3.31 -16.33
N SER A 86 -0.65 -3.55 -16.77
CA SER A 86 -0.95 -4.42 -17.92
C SER A 86 -0.93 -3.70 -19.28
N HIS A 87 -1.00 -2.36 -19.29
CA HIS A 87 -1.19 -1.60 -20.54
C HIS A 87 -0.10 -0.57 -20.81
N ILE A 88 0.60 -0.08 -19.78
CA ILE A 88 1.70 0.89 -19.94
C ILE A 88 3.01 0.33 -19.39
N PRO A 89 4.18 0.90 -19.78
CA PRO A 89 5.47 0.47 -19.29
C PRO A 89 5.52 0.41 -17.75
N LEU A 90 6.18 -0.62 -17.22
CA LEU A 90 6.26 -0.88 -15.78
C LEU A 90 6.75 0.34 -14.98
N GLY A 91 7.72 1.08 -15.53
CA GLY A 91 8.24 2.31 -14.93
C GLY A 91 7.16 3.37 -14.76
N ASP A 92 6.38 3.63 -15.82
CA ASP A 92 5.32 4.64 -15.81
C ASP A 92 4.20 4.27 -14.83
N ALA A 93 3.74 3.01 -14.86
CA ALA A 93 2.74 2.51 -13.92
C ALA A 93 3.21 2.59 -12.45
N CYS A 94 4.48 2.22 -12.18
CA CYS A 94 5.06 2.35 -10.84
C CYS A 94 5.11 3.81 -10.37
N MET A 95 5.46 4.75 -11.26
CA MET A 95 5.50 6.18 -10.91
C MET A 95 4.12 6.76 -10.61
N LEU A 96 3.09 6.38 -11.37
CA LEU A 96 1.72 6.78 -11.08
C LEU A 96 1.27 6.30 -9.68
N ASN A 97 1.64 5.08 -9.30
CA ASN A 97 1.36 4.57 -7.96
C ASN A 97 2.14 5.34 -6.86
N LYS A 98 3.35 5.86 -7.17
CA LYS A 98 4.14 6.68 -6.24
C LYS A 98 3.57 8.08 -5.98
N LEU A 99 2.46 8.44 -6.58
CA LEU A 99 1.66 9.60 -6.18
C LEU A 99 0.85 9.35 -4.90
N SER A 100 0.70 8.08 -4.46
CA SER A 100 -0.06 7.75 -3.26
C SER A 100 0.44 8.43 -1.97
N PRO A 101 1.75 8.59 -1.68
CA PRO A 101 2.19 9.34 -0.51
C PRO A 101 1.80 10.82 -0.55
N PHE A 102 1.85 11.46 -1.74
CA PHE A 102 1.39 12.84 -1.91
C PHE A 102 -0.11 12.94 -1.63
N ALA A 103 -0.90 12.07 -2.25
CA ALA A 103 -2.34 12.05 -2.05
C ALA A 103 -2.69 11.81 -0.57
N ALA A 104 -1.95 10.94 0.13
CA ALA A 104 -2.15 10.71 1.56
C ALA A 104 -1.83 11.95 2.41
N VAL A 105 -0.75 12.68 2.09
CA VAL A 105 -0.39 13.92 2.80
C VAL A 105 -1.45 15.00 2.59
N VAL A 106 -1.87 15.22 1.33
CA VAL A 106 -2.90 16.21 1.00
C VAL A 106 -4.24 15.83 1.64
N ALA A 107 -4.64 14.56 1.54
CA ALA A 107 -5.89 14.08 2.13
C ALA A 107 -5.87 14.17 3.66
N SER A 108 -4.76 13.89 4.34
CA SER A 108 -4.68 14.03 5.78
C SER A 108 -4.75 15.50 6.21
N TRP A 109 -4.15 16.40 5.46
CA TRP A 109 -4.29 17.83 5.71
C TRP A 109 -5.73 18.31 5.58
N VAL A 110 -6.43 17.92 4.50
CA VAL A 110 -7.80 18.34 4.23
C VAL A 110 -8.81 17.65 5.16
N LEU A 111 -8.73 16.31 5.29
CA LEU A 111 -9.75 15.50 5.97
C LEU A 111 -9.50 15.36 7.47
N LEU A 112 -8.25 15.28 7.90
CA LEU A 112 -7.87 15.11 9.30
C LEU A 112 -7.36 16.39 9.93
N ARG A 113 -7.22 17.48 9.14
CA ARG A 113 -6.67 18.78 9.55
C ARG A 113 -5.27 18.67 10.16
N GLU A 114 -4.50 17.65 9.79
CA GLU A 114 -3.13 17.48 10.23
C GLU A 114 -2.25 18.54 9.54
N ARG A 115 -1.55 19.37 10.33
CA ARG A 115 -0.66 20.41 9.78
C ARG A 115 0.53 19.77 9.08
N VAL A 116 0.85 20.24 7.88
CA VAL A 116 2.03 19.83 7.10
C VAL A 116 3.03 20.97 7.10
N THR A 117 4.24 20.73 7.57
CA THR A 117 5.31 21.76 7.50
C THR A 117 5.93 21.80 6.12
N VAL A 118 6.42 22.97 5.72
CA VAL A 118 7.12 23.15 4.43
C VAL A 118 8.26 22.14 4.29
N ARG A 119 9.01 21.91 5.37
CA ARG A 119 10.10 20.92 5.40
C ARG A 119 9.63 19.53 5.00
N GLN A 120 8.50 19.05 5.55
CA GLN A 120 7.93 17.74 5.26
C GLN A 120 7.45 17.67 3.80
N GLY A 121 6.80 18.72 3.31
CA GLY A 121 6.40 18.82 1.91
C GLY A 121 7.60 18.75 0.96
N VAL A 122 8.66 19.49 1.25
CA VAL A 122 9.91 19.44 0.47
C VAL A 122 10.56 18.06 0.51
N ALA A 123 10.65 17.43 1.70
CA ALA A 123 11.23 16.10 1.81
C ALA A 123 10.49 15.06 0.96
N VAL A 124 9.16 15.09 0.98
CA VAL A 124 8.31 14.19 0.17
C VAL A 124 8.51 14.46 -1.32
N ALA A 125 8.53 15.73 -1.74
CA ALA A 125 8.75 16.12 -3.14
C ALA A 125 10.13 15.69 -3.65
N VAL A 126 11.18 15.92 -2.87
CA VAL A 126 12.56 15.55 -3.23
C VAL A 126 12.71 14.02 -3.26
N ALA A 127 12.12 13.30 -2.32
CA ALA A 127 12.13 11.83 -2.34
C ALA A 127 11.38 11.26 -3.56
N PHE A 128 10.30 11.90 -4.00
CA PHE A 128 9.62 11.56 -5.25
C PHE A 128 10.52 11.75 -6.47
N VAL A 129 11.21 12.90 -6.56
CA VAL A 129 12.19 13.14 -7.64
C VAL A 129 13.30 12.08 -7.61
N GLY A 130 13.79 11.71 -6.42
CA GLY A 130 14.74 10.59 -6.29
C GLY A 130 14.18 9.27 -6.83
N ALA A 131 12.91 8.98 -6.56
CA ALA A 131 12.24 7.79 -7.10
C ALA A 131 12.12 7.83 -8.64
N MET A 132 11.93 9.02 -9.25
CA MET A 132 11.91 9.16 -10.70
C MET A 132 13.27 8.79 -11.33
N PHE A 133 14.39 9.11 -10.70
CA PHE A 133 15.72 8.71 -11.19
C PHE A 133 15.92 7.19 -11.14
N VAL A 134 15.32 6.48 -10.19
CA VAL A 134 15.42 5.02 -10.08
C VAL A 134 14.49 4.33 -11.07
N VAL A 135 13.23 4.76 -11.15
CA VAL A 135 12.18 4.13 -11.96
C VAL A 135 12.32 4.49 -13.44
N LYS A 136 12.83 5.70 -13.76
CA LYS A 136 13.03 6.21 -15.12
C LYS A 136 11.78 6.06 -15.99
N PRO A 137 10.67 6.73 -15.64
CA PRO A 137 9.46 6.65 -16.44
C PRO A 137 9.75 7.13 -17.88
N GLY A 138 9.26 6.38 -18.86
CA GLY A 138 9.49 6.70 -20.26
C GLY A 138 8.58 7.80 -20.78
N PHE A 139 7.59 8.24 -20.01
CA PHE A 139 6.53 9.17 -20.40
C PHE A 139 5.85 8.82 -21.75
N ALA A 140 5.93 7.55 -22.14
CA ALA A 140 5.32 7.04 -23.36
C ALA A 140 3.80 6.85 -23.17
N LEU A 141 3.11 7.92 -22.75
CA LEU A 141 1.65 7.93 -22.55
C LEU A 141 0.89 8.10 -23.89
N ALA A 142 1.59 8.25 -25.01
CA ALA A 142 1.00 8.45 -26.31
C ALA A 142 0.25 7.17 -26.77
N GLY A 143 -1.07 7.20 -26.70
CA GLY A 143 -1.97 6.13 -27.12
C GLY A 143 -2.67 5.36 -26.01
N GLU A 144 -2.20 5.41 -24.75
CA GLU A 144 -2.74 4.65 -23.61
C GLU A 144 -3.26 5.56 -22.48
N THR A 145 -3.97 6.63 -22.87
CA THR A 145 -4.48 7.64 -21.92
C THR A 145 -5.39 7.03 -20.84
N THR A 146 -6.19 6.02 -21.19
CA THR A 146 -7.08 5.33 -20.24
C THR A 146 -6.31 4.59 -19.17
N ALA A 147 -5.22 3.92 -19.54
CA ALA A 147 -4.36 3.19 -18.59
C ALA A 147 -3.60 4.15 -17.68
N ALA A 148 -3.12 5.27 -18.22
CA ALA A 148 -2.48 6.32 -17.43
C ALA A 148 -3.45 6.95 -16.41
N LEU A 149 -4.68 7.27 -16.82
CA LEU A 149 -5.72 7.78 -15.93
C LEU A 149 -6.13 6.76 -14.86
N ALA A 150 -6.22 5.47 -15.22
CA ALA A 150 -6.49 4.41 -14.25
C ALA A 150 -5.36 4.27 -13.22
N GLY A 151 -4.10 4.35 -13.66
CA GLY A 151 -2.93 4.36 -12.77
C GLY A 151 -2.90 5.56 -11.83
N LEU A 152 -3.18 6.76 -12.37
CA LEU A 152 -3.30 7.99 -11.59
C LEU A 152 -4.42 7.90 -10.54
N ALA A 153 -5.62 7.51 -10.98
CA ALA A 153 -6.76 7.29 -10.08
C ALA A 153 -6.44 6.23 -9.02
N GLY A 154 -5.71 5.18 -9.41
CA GLY A 154 -5.20 4.13 -8.52
C GLY A 154 -4.28 4.67 -7.44
N GLY A 155 -3.27 5.47 -7.82
CA GLY A 155 -2.34 6.11 -6.88
C GLY A 155 -3.01 7.07 -5.91
N VAL A 156 -3.89 7.94 -6.42
CA VAL A 156 -4.67 8.88 -5.59
C VAL A 156 -5.59 8.12 -4.63
N SER A 157 -6.30 7.10 -5.12
CA SER A 157 -7.19 6.27 -4.29
C SER A 157 -6.42 5.54 -3.20
N ALA A 158 -5.22 5.02 -3.48
CA ALA A 158 -4.37 4.41 -2.47
C ALA A 158 -4.01 5.41 -1.35
N GLY A 159 -3.69 6.66 -1.69
CA GLY A 159 -3.42 7.73 -0.72
C GLY A 159 -4.63 8.05 0.17
N LEU A 160 -5.82 8.15 -0.43
CA LEU A 160 -7.08 8.32 0.31
C LEU A 160 -7.33 7.13 1.26
N ALA A 161 -7.09 5.91 0.79
CA ALA A 161 -7.20 4.71 1.61
C ALA A 161 -6.27 4.75 2.83
N TYR A 162 -5.03 5.21 2.67
CA TYR A 162 -4.07 5.36 3.77
C TYR A 162 -4.51 6.41 4.78
N THR A 163 -5.11 7.51 4.32
CA THR A 163 -5.71 8.53 5.21
C THR A 163 -6.86 7.94 6.04
N CYS A 164 -7.69 7.09 5.44
CA CYS A 164 -8.72 6.36 6.18
C CYS A 164 -8.11 5.40 7.22
N VAL A 165 -7.01 4.70 6.90
CA VAL A 165 -6.26 3.88 7.88
C VAL A 165 -5.75 4.74 9.04
N ARG A 166 -5.23 5.93 8.75
CA ARG A 166 -4.81 6.89 9.78
C ARG A 166 -5.97 7.26 10.70
N ARG A 167 -7.14 7.59 10.14
CA ARG A 167 -8.37 7.87 10.90
C ARG A 167 -8.77 6.71 11.82
N LEU A 168 -8.75 5.48 11.28
CA LEU A 168 -9.03 4.27 12.05
C LEU A 168 -8.00 4.03 13.16
N GLY A 169 -6.74 4.38 12.91
CA GLY A 169 -5.66 4.36 13.91
C GLY A 169 -5.91 5.34 15.07
N ILE A 170 -6.34 6.57 14.78
CA ILE A 170 -6.74 7.57 15.79
C ILE A 170 -7.91 7.05 16.63
N LEU A 171 -8.88 6.39 16.00
CA LEU A 171 -10.02 5.74 16.68
C LEU A 171 -9.63 4.44 17.39
N LYS A 172 -8.35 4.08 17.40
CA LYS A 172 -7.80 2.88 18.06
C LYS A 172 -8.43 1.56 17.59
N VAL A 173 -8.99 1.51 16.38
CA VAL A 173 -9.57 0.29 15.81
C VAL A 173 -8.49 -0.78 15.66
N GLU A 174 -8.86 -2.05 15.92
CA GLU A 174 -7.92 -3.17 15.87
C GLU A 174 -7.35 -3.37 14.45
N PRO A 175 -6.01 -3.37 14.27
CA PRO A 175 -5.40 -3.49 12.95
C PRO A 175 -5.78 -4.75 12.19
N SER A 176 -5.88 -5.88 12.87
CA SER A 176 -6.27 -7.15 12.25
C SER A 176 -7.69 -7.08 11.68
N PHE A 177 -8.60 -6.36 12.32
CA PHE A 177 -9.95 -6.12 11.80
C PHE A 177 -9.94 -5.20 10.56
N ILE A 178 -9.12 -4.14 10.57
CA ILE A 178 -8.98 -3.24 9.41
C ILE A 178 -8.49 -4.01 8.18
N VAL A 179 -7.47 -4.86 8.36
CA VAL A 179 -6.92 -5.67 7.27
C VAL A 179 -7.91 -6.74 6.82
N LEU A 180 -8.57 -7.42 7.75
CA LEU A 180 -9.57 -8.45 7.47
C LEU A 180 -10.72 -7.88 6.63
N PHE A 181 -11.32 -6.79 7.10
CA PHE A 181 -12.47 -6.18 6.42
C PHE A 181 -12.11 -5.73 5.00
N PHE A 182 -10.98 -5.03 4.85
CA PHE A 182 -10.50 -4.61 3.54
C PHE A 182 -10.22 -5.79 2.60
N SER A 183 -9.52 -6.81 3.09
CA SER A 183 -9.16 -7.96 2.26
C SER A 183 -10.38 -8.78 1.87
N ALA A 184 -11.35 -8.97 2.78
CA ALA A 184 -12.62 -9.61 2.47
C ALA A 184 -13.43 -8.82 1.44
N PHE A 185 -13.54 -7.50 1.61
CA PHE A 185 -14.20 -6.61 0.65
C PHE A 185 -13.55 -6.70 -0.73
N SER A 186 -12.21 -6.59 -0.80
CA SER A 186 -11.48 -6.69 -2.07
C SER A 186 -11.59 -8.08 -2.70
N THR A 187 -11.59 -9.16 -1.91
CA THR A 187 -11.81 -10.52 -2.41
C THR A 187 -13.19 -10.65 -3.04
N LEU A 188 -14.24 -10.17 -2.35
CA LEU A 188 -15.60 -10.19 -2.87
C LEU A 188 -15.74 -9.33 -4.14
N ALA A 189 -15.10 -8.17 -4.19
CA ALA A 189 -15.10 -7.32 -5.38
C ALA A 189 -14.36 -7.94 -6.59
N THR A 190 -13.40 -8.83 -6.36
CA THR A 190 -12.69 -9.54 -7.45
C THR A 190 -13.42 -10.79 -7.93
N LEU A 191 -14.33 -11.37 -7.15
CA LEU A 191 -15.01 -12.62 -7.48
C LEU A 191 -15.75 -12.61 -8.82
N PRO A 192 -16.55 -11.58 -9.20
CA PRO A 192 -17.23 -11.56 -10.49
C PRO A 192 -16.24 -11.65 -11.66
N PHE A 193 -15.14 -10.90 -11.59
CA PHE A 193 -14.11 -10.92 -12.62
C PHE A 193 -13.35 -12.26 -12.69
N LEU A 194 -13.23 -12.95 -11.56
CA LEU A 194 -12.65 -14.28 -11.50
C LEU A 194 -13.58 -15.33 -12.13
N ILE A 195 -14.88 -15.25 -11.88
CA ILE A 195 -15.86 -16.21 -12.41
C ILE A 195 -15.98 -16.09 -13.92
N PHE A 196 -16.07 -14.85 -14.44
CA PHE A 196 -16.30 -14.60 -15.88
C PHE A 196 -15.01 -14.51 -16.71
N GLY A 197 -13.86 -14.26 -16.11
CA GLY A 197 -12.57 -14.05 -16.78
C GLY A 197 -11.44 -14.94 -16.26
N TYR A 198 -11.75 -16.14 -15.79
CA TYR A 198 -10.73 -17.06 -15.27
C TYR A 198 -9.80 -17.54 -16.40
N GLN A 199 -8.51 -17.41 -16.17
CA GLN A 199 -7.48 -17.99 -17.02
C GLN A 199 -6.87 -19.20 -16.33
N PRO A 200 -6.73 -20.36 -17.01
CA PRO A 200 -6.09 -21.54 -16.43
C PRO A 200 -4.66 -21.21 -15.97
N MET A 201 -4.31 -21.65 -14.77
CA MET A 201 -2.99 -21.43 -14.18
C MET A 201 -2.28 -22.76 -13.92
N THR A 202 -0.96 -22.75 -14.07
CA THR A 202 -0.11 -23.89 -13.67
C THR A 202 -0.02 -23.99 -12.16
N GLY A 203 0.26 -25.18 -11.63
CA GLY A 203 0.48 -25.37 -10.19
C GLY A 203 1.62 -24.51 -9.65
N ALA A 204 2.68 -24.25 -10.45
CA ALA A 204 3.76 -23.36 -10.11
C ALA A 204 3.29 -21.90 -9.94
N GLN A 205 2.48 -21.40 -10.89
CA GLN A 205 1.89 -20.05 -10.79
C GLN A 205 1.07 -19.88 -9.52
N VAL A 206 0.22 -20.86 -9.20
CA VAL A 206 -0.59 -20.85 -7.99
C VAL A 206 0.29 -20.78 -6.74
N ALA A 207 1.33 -21.60 -6.64
CA ALA A 207 2.25 -21.59 -5.50
C ALA A 207 3.00 -20.24 -5.36
N ILE A 208 3.48 -19.68 -6.48
CA ILE A 208 4.15 -18.37 -6.50
C ILE A 208 3.20 -17.26 -6.07
N LEU A 209 1.93 -17.29 -6.53
CA LEU A 209 0.93 -16.29 -6.16
C LEU A 209 0.51 -16.39 -4.68
N PHE A 210 0.50 -17.58 -4.08
CA PHE A 210 0.37 -17.72 -2.62
C PHE A 210 1.56 -17.07 -1.89
N GLY A 211 2.79 -17.27 -2.36
CA GLY A 211 3.97 -16.57 -1.85
C GLY A 211 3.84 -15.05 -1.96
N ALA A 212 3.37 -14.56 -3.12
CA ALA A 212 3.05 -13.13 -3.31
C ALA A 212 2.01 -12.64 -2.31
N GLY A 213 0.97 -13.42 -2.03
CA GLY A 213 -0.07 -13.14 -1.05
C GLY A 213 0.47 -13.00 0.37
N ILE A 214 1.38 -13.90 0.78
CA ILE A 214 2.04 -13.83 2.10
C ILE A 214 2.85 -12.53 2.22
N MET A 215 3.69 -12.22 1.24
CA MET A 215 4.49 -10.99 1.24
C MET A 215 3.61 -9.73 1.22
N ALA A 216 2.52 -9.76 0.45
CA ALA A 216 1.55 -8.68 0.42
C ALA A 216 0.85 -8.49 1.78
N THR A 217 0.52 -9.59 2.46
CA THR A 217 -0.11 -9.56 3.78
C THR A 217 0.81 -8.94 4.82
N ILE A 218 2.09 -9.33 4.84
CA ILE A 218 3.12 -8.73 5.72
C ILE A 218 3.20 -7.22 5.45
N GLY A 219 3.30 -6.80 4.18
CA GLY A 219 3.31 -5.39 3.80
C GLY A 219 2.04 -4.65 4.21
N GLN A 220 0.87 -5.28 4.08
CA GLN A 220 -0.41 -4.69 4.45
C GLN A 220 -0.52 -4.45 5.96
N PHE A 221 -0.04 -5.37 6.79
CA PHE A 221 0.05 -5.16 8.24
C PHE A 221 1.08 -4.10 8.59
N GLY A 222 2.24 -4.09 7.93
CA GLY A 222 3.27 -3.07 8.12
C GLY A 222 2.76 -1.66 7.83
N ILE A 223 2.09 -1.46 6.70
CA ILE A 223 1.53 -0.16 6.32
C ILE A 223 0.38 0.26 7.26
N THR A 224 -0.47 -0.70 7.66
CA THR A 224 -1.55 -0.43 8.61
C THR A 224 -1.01 -0.02 9.98
N ALA A 225 0.06 -0.66 10.45
CA ALA A 225 0.75 -0.29 11.67
C ALA A 225 1.42 1.09 11.55
N ALA A 226 2.11 1.37 10.44
CA ALA A 226 2.75 2.65 10.21
C ALA A 226 1.74 3.81 10.31
N TYR A 227 0.64 3.74 9.57
CA TYR A 227 -0.40 4.79 9.57
C TYR A 227 -1.20 4.85 10.88
N ARG A 228 -1.20 3.80 11.70
CA ARG A 228 -1.77 3.83 13.04
C ARG A 228 -0.94 4.69 14.00
N PHE A 229 0.39 4.59 13.92
CA PHE A 229 1.28 5.22 14.89
C PHE A 229 1.85 6.57 14.41
N ALA A 230 1.94 6.80 13.11
CA ALA A 230 2.54 8.00 12.54
C ALA A 230 1.60 8.70 11.54
N ARG A 231 1.84 9.98 11.32
CA ARG A 231 1.08 10.80 10.37
C ARG A 231 1.53 10.52 8.94
N PRO A 232 0.65 10.61 7.92
CA PRO A 232 1.00 10.39 6.52
C PRO A 232 2.23 11.16 6.05
N ARG A 233 2.41 12.40 6.50
CA ARG A 233 3.57 13.24 6.20
C ARG A 233 4.91 12.67 6.68
N GLU A 234 4.90 11.90 7.76
CA GLU A 234 6.09 11.27 8.34
C GLU A 234 6.42 9.97 7.60
N ILE A 235 5.39 9.24 7.18
CA ILE A 235 5.52 7.95 6.48
C ILE A 235 5.89 8.15 5.02
N ALA A 236 5.38 9.21 4.36
CA ALA A 236 5.48 9.41 2.92
C ALA A 236 6.91 9.30 2.37
N VAL A 237 7.91 9.82 3.08
CA VAL A 237 9.31 9.73 2.66
C VAL A 237 9.82 8.29 2.71
N TYR A 238 9.43 7.52 3.74
CA TYR A 238 9.84 6.13 3.89
C TYR A 238 9.15 5.20 2.87
N ASP A 239 7.97 5.58 2.37
CA ASP A 239 7.27 4.81 1.34
C ASP A 239 8.06 4.79 0.01
N TYR A 240 8.88 5.82 -0.25
CA TYR A 240 9.81 5.82 -1.38
C TYR A 240 11.01 4.88 -1.19
N ALA A 241 11.36 4.51 0.05
CA ALA A 241 12.41 3.52 0.30
C ALA A 241 12.11 2.16 -0.37
N ASN A 242 10.83 1.84 -0.59
CA ASN A 242 10.41 0.67 -1.36
C ASN A 242 11.03 0.65 -2.77
N VAL A 243 11.23 1.81 -3.42
CA VAL A 243 11.88 1.93 -4.74
C VAL A 243 13.35 1.56 -4.64
N ALA A 244 14.05 2.05 -3.61
CA ALA A 244 15.44 1.71 -3.35
C ALA A 244 15.61 0.20 -3.07
N PHE A 245 14.75 -0.37 -2.22
CA PHE A 245 14.76 -1.82 -1.95
C PHE A 245 14.45 -2.64 -3.21
N ALA A 246 13.52 -2.18 -4.06
CA ALA A 246 13.20 -2.87 -5.31
C ALA A 246 14.41 -2.89 -6.28
N ALA A 247 15.17 -1.80 -6.35
CA ALA A 247 16.40 -1.73 -7.16
C ALA A 247 17.49 -2.67 -6.63
N VAL A 248 17.71 -2.70 -5.31
CA VAL A 248 18.69 -3.61 -4.68
C VAL A 248 18.29 -5.08 -4.87
N LEU A 249 17.00 -5.40 -4.69
CA LEU A 249 16.50 -6.77 -4.92
C LEU A 249 16.56 -7.15 -6.41
N GLY A 250 16.29 -6.21 -7.31
CA GLY A 250 16.44 -6.40 -8.75
C GLY A 250 17.87 -6.75 -9.14
N PHE A 251 18.84 -6.08 -8.52
CA PHE A 251 20.26 -6.43 -8.68
C PHE A 251 20.59 -7.82 -8.13
N ALA A 252 20.20 -8.11 -6.88
CA ALA A 252 20.57 -9.35 -6.20
C ALA A 252 19.92 -10.60 -6.80
N VAL A 253 18.68 -10.50 -7.32
CA VAL A 253 17.89 -11.66 -7.78
C VAL A 253 17.93 -11.79 -9.30
N PHE A 254 17.89 -10.69 -10.04
CA PHE A 254 17.82 -10.68 -11.51
C PHE A 254 19.11 -10.21 -12.18
N GLY A 255 20.17 -9.89 -11.41
CA GLY A 255 21.43 -9.36 -11.96
C GLY A 255 21.30 -7.97 -12.62
N GLN A 256 20.20 -7.25 -12.36
CA GLN A 256 19.97 -5.94 -12.93
C GLN A 256 20.83 -4.88 -12.23
N VAL A 257 21.97 -4.54 -12.84
CA VAL A 257 22.88 -3.54 -12.26
C VAL A 257 22.25 -2.14 -12.34
N PRO A 258 21.99 -1.47 -11.19
CA PRO A 258 21.54 -0.08 -11.19
C PRO A 258 22.62 0.81 -11.81
N ASP A 259 22.24 1.69 -12.71
CA ASP A 259 23.16 2.66 -13.28
C ASP A 259 23.42 3.85 -12.33
N ALA A 260 24.27 4.78 -12.75
CA ALA A 260 24.63 5.96 -11.96
C ALA A 260 23.43 6.80 -11.53
N PHE A 261 22.42 6.96 -12.41
CA PHE A 261 21.19 7.71 -12.09
C PHE A 261 20.36 7.00 -11.03
N SER A 262 20.25 5.66 -11.09
CA SER A 262 19.56 4.86 -10.08
C SER A 262 20.25 4.97 -8.71
N TRP A 263 21.59 4.87 -8.66
CA TRP A 263 22.34 5.06 -7.42
C TRP A 263 22.18 6.47 -6.85
N PHE A 264 22.17 7.51 -7.69
CA PHE A 264 21.89 8.87 -7.28
C PHE A 264 20.47 8.99 -6.66
N GLY A 265 19.44 8.44 -7.35
CA GLY A 265 18.07 8.44 -6.84
C GLY A 265 17.92 7.72 -5.50
N ILE A 266 18.57 6.56 -5.32
CA ILE A 266 18.60 5.82 -4.05
C ILE A 266 19.23 6.69 -2.95
N ALA A 267 20.38 7.33 -3.22
CA ALA A 267 21.05 8.20 -2.26
C ALA A 267 20.16 9.38 -1.83
N VAL A 268 19.43 10.00 -2.77
CA VAL A 268 18.48 11.07 -2.48
C VAL A 268 17.35 10.58 -1.57
N ILE A 269 16.74 9.42 -1.85
CA ILE A 269 15.66 8.86 -1.03
C ILE A 269 16.16 8.60 0.40
N VAL A 270 17.33 7.97 0.54
CA VAL A 270 17.93 7.68 1.86
C VAL A 270 18.26 8.97 2.60
N ALA A 271 18.86 9.96 1.91
CA ALA A 271 19.16 11.24 2.52
C ALA A 271 17.91 11.96 3.06
N MET A 272 16.80 11.93 2.31
CA MET A 272 15.53 12.51 2.77
C MET A 272 14.96 11.76 3.99
N GLY A 273 15.05 10.44 4.01
CA GLY A 273 14.66 9.63 5.18
C GLY A 273 15.47 9.99 6.43
N VAL A 274 16.79 10.09 6.28
CA VAL A 274 17.70 10.48 7.37
C VAL A 274 17.45 11.93 7.82
N TRP A 275 17.24 12.85 6.87
CA TRP A 275 16.95 14.26 7.17
C TRP A 275 15.65 14.43 7.96
N MET A 276 14.63 13.69 7.61
CA MET A 276 13.36 13.67 8.35
C MET A 276 13.53 13.16 9.78
N ASN A 277 14.37 12.14 9.97
CA ASN A 277 14.57 11.53 11.29
C ASN A 277 15.48 12.35 12.23
N ARG A 278 16.51 13.04 11.70
CA ARG A 278 17.52 13.77 12.50
C ARG A 278 17.01 14.98 13.28
N LYS A 279 15.91 15.60 12.88
CA LYS A 279 15.26 16.67 13.64
C LYS A 279 13.98 16.10 14.23
N GLY A 280 14.14 15.53 15.43
CA GLY A 280 13.09 14.88 16.20
C GLY A 280 11.74 15.59 16.11
N SER A 281 10.71 14.80 16.24
CA SER A 281 9.31 15.18 16.37
C SER A 281 9.15 16.61 16.89
N ASP A 282 8.62 17.49 16.01
CA ASP A 282 8.02 18.73 16.48
C ASP A 282 7.08 18.37 17.65
N PRO A 283 6.98 19.19 18.71
CA PRO A 283 6.17 18.87 19.87
C PRO A 283 4.79 18.42 19.37
N VAL A 284 4.34 17.31 19.93
CA VAL A 284 3.00 16.77 19.72
C VAL A 284 2.04 17.93 19.97
N ASP A 285 1.46 18.51 18.90
CA ASP A 285 0.29 19.36 19.07
C ASP A 285 -0.78 18.45 19.69
N THR A 286 -0.89 18.51 21.00
CA THR A 286 -2.05 18.01 21.72
C THR A 286 -3.23 18.74 21.14
N VAL A 287 -4.04 18.04 20.38
CA VAL A 287 -5.33 18.51 19.92
C VAL A 287 -6.20 18.53 21.18
N ASP A 288 -6.39 19.74 21.75
CA ASP A 288 -7.43 20.03 22.71
C ASP A 288 -8.80 19.86 22.07
#